data_23bbbb4375d4afcab0764de605d1fd29
#
_entry.id   23bbbb4375d4afcab0764de605d1fd29
#
_cell.length_a   1.000
_cell.length_b   1.000
_cell.length_c   1.000
_cell.angle_alpha   90.00
_cell.angle_beta   90.00
_cell.angle_gamma   90.00
#
_symmetry.space_group_name_H-M   'P 1'
#
loop_
_entity.id
_entity.type
_entity.pdbx_description
1 polymer ?
#
loop_
_entity_poly.entity_id
_entity_poly.type
_entity_poly.pdbx_seq_one_letter_code
_entity_poly.pdbx_strand_id
1 'polypeptide(L)' 'MTLTQLTNEATRLLAAERATTNEAEAKRLQAERDHIENMIRDRYRALLK' A
#
# COMPACT_ATOMS: atom_id res chain seq x y z
N MET A 1 -4.55 -9.26 8.19
CA MET A 1 -3.84 -8.05 8.66
C MET A 1 -4.83 -7.06 9.25
N THR A 2 -4.42 -6.36 10.30
CA THR A 2 -5.24 -5.27 10.85
C THR A 2 -5.14 -4.03 9.96
N LEU A 3 -6.04 -3.09 10.16
CA LEU A 3 -6.00 -1.84 9.41
C LEU A 3 -4.69 -1.09 9.67
N THR A 4 -4.21 -1.10 10.93
CA THR A 4 -2.92 -0.47 11.27
C THR A 4 -1.77 -1.14 10.51
N GLN A 5 -1.76 -2.47 10.44
CA GLN A 5 -0.74 -3.20 9.70
C GLN A 5 -0.77 -2.87 8.21
N LEU A 6 -1.96 -2.78 7.62
CA LEU A 6 -2.11 -2.41 6.21
C LEU A 6 -1.60 -0.99 5.95
N THR A 7 -1.94 -0.05 6.83
CA THR A 7 -1.49 1.33 6.70
C THR A 7 0.03 1.44 6.79
N ASN A 8 0.63 0.71 7.76
CA ASN A 8 2.08 0.70 7.91
C ASN A 8 2.77 0.09 6.68
N GLU A 9 2.19 -0.96 6.12
CA GLU A 9 2.73 -1.60 4.92
C GLU A 9 2.68 -0.65 3.72
N ALA A 10 1.56 0.06 3.54
CA ALA A 10 1.42 1.04 2.46
C ALA A 10 2.46 2.16 2.60
N THR A 11 2.68 2.65 3.82
CA THR A 11 3.67 3.68 4.09
C THR A 11 5.08 3.19 3.76
N ARG A 12 5.40 1.95 4.15
CA ARG A 12 6.69 1.35 3.89
C ARG A 12 6.93 1.21 2.38
N LEU A 13 5.92 0.76 1.66
CA LEU A 13 6.02 0.58 0.20
C LEU A 13 6.19 1.94 -0.50
N LEU A 14 5.50 2.97 -0.05
CA LEU A 14 5.65 4.31 -0.62
C LEU A 14 7.07 4.85 -0.39
N ALA A 15 7.61 4.65 0.80
CA ALA A 15 8.98 5.07 1.11
C ALA A 15 9.99 4.33 0.23
N ALA A 16 9.80 3.03 0.04
CA ALA A 16 10.67 2.23 -0.82
C ALA A 16 10.57 2.68 -2.27
N GLU A 17 9.38 3.00 -2.74
CA GLU A 17 9.15 3.48 -4.10
C GLU A 17 9.91 4.80 -4.34
N ARG A 18 9.87 5.70 -3.37
CA ARG A 18 10.56 6.99 -3.47
C ARG A 18 12.07 6.86 -3.41
N ALA A 19 12.56 5.83 -2.71
CA ALA A 19 13.99 5.62 -2.52
C ALA A 19 14.64 4.90 -3.70
N THR A 20 13.88 4.14 -4.49
CA THR A 20 14.45 3.38 -5.60
C THR A 20 14.66 4.26 -6.83
N THR A 21 15.76 3.99 -7.55
CA THR A 21 16.05 4.63 -8.84
C THR A 21 15.71 3.70 -10.01
N ASN A 22 15.30 2.47 -9.72
CA ASN A 22 14.98 1.46 -10.74
C ASN A 22 13.51 1.54 -11.09
N GLU A 23 13.19 1.87 -12.36
CA GLU A 23 11.81 2.03 -12.81
C GLU A 23 11.00 0.74 -12.70
N ALA A 24 11.58 -0.41 -13.02
CA ALA A 24 10.87 -1.68 -12.94
C ALA A 24 10.51 -2.01 -11.49
N GLU A 25 11.42 -1.75 -10.57
CA GLU A 25 11.18 -1.94 -9.15
C GLU A 25 10.13 -0.95 -8.63
N ALA A 26 10.21 0.31 -9.07
CA ALA A 26 9.23 1.32 -8.68
C ALA A 26 7.82 0.92 -9.12
N LYS A 27 7.67 0.42 -10.33
CA LYS A 27 6.37 -0.04 -10.83
C LYS A 27 5.83 -1.23 -10.04
N ARG A 28 6.71 -2.17 -9.67
CA ARG A 28 6.32 -3.31 -8.86
C ARG A 28 5.86 -2.86 -7.48
N LEU A 29 6.61 -1.96 -6.85
CA LEU A 29 6.26 -1.42 -5.54
C LEU A 29 4.95 -0.65 -5.59
N GLN A 30 4.73 0.12 -6.66
CA GLN A 30 3.48 0.84 -6.86
C GLN A 30 2.29 -0.11 -6.96
N ALA A 31 2.44 -1.21 -7.70
CA ALA A 31 1.39 -2.21 -7.84
C ALA A 31 1.06 -2.86 -6.49
N GLU A 32 2.09 -3.19 -5.70
CA GLU A 32 1.90 -3.74 -4.37
C GLU A 32 1.20 -2.74 -3.46
N ARG A 33 1.61 -1.47 -3.51
CA ARG A 33 0.98 -0.42 -2.70
C ARG A 33 -0.48 -0.23 -3.08
N ASP A 34 -0.79 -0.22 -4.39
CA ASP A 34 -2.17 -0.08 -4.86
C ASP A 34 -3.04 -1.22 -4.33
N HIS A 35 -2.51 -2.43 -4.32
CA HIS A 35 -3.21 -3.59 -3.77
C HIS A 35 -3.53 -3.39 -2.28
N ILE A 36 -2.53 -2.95 -1.51
CA ILE A 36 -2.70 -2.68 -0.07
C ILE A 36 -3.71 -1.55 0.15
N GLU A 37 -3.64 -0.49 -0.65
CA GLU A 37 -4.58 0.63 -0.55
C GLU A 37 -6.02 0.19 -0.83
N ASN A 38 -6.22 -0.71 -1.79
CA ASN A 38 -7.54 -1.28 -2.07
C ASN A 38 -8.06 -2.07 -0.87
N MET A 39 -7.20 -2.83 -0.19
CA MET A 39 -7.58 -3.56 1.01
C MET A 39 -7.98 -2.60 2.13
N ILE A 40 -7.26 -1.50 2.29
CA ILE A 40 -7.57 -0.46 3.29
C ILE A 40 -8.95 0.13 2.98
N ARG A 41 -9.20 0.47 1.74
CA ARG A 41 -10.49 1.03 1.30
C ARG A 41 -11.64 0.07 1.60
N ASP A 42 -11.44 -1.20 1.32
CA ASP A 42 -12.48 -2.21 1.58
C ASP A 42 -12.77 -2.33 3.08
N ARG A 43 -11.74 -2.22 3.93
CA ARG A 43 -11.90 -2.25 5.37
C ARG A 43 -12.70 -1.04 5.87
N TYR A 44 -12.38 0.15 5.37
CA TYR A 44 -13.13 1.35 5.73
C TYR A 44 -14.59 1.25 5.28
N ARG A 45 -14.82 0.75 4.09
CA ARG A 45 -16.18 0.57 3.59
C ARG A 45 -16.99 -0.34 4.50
N ALA A 46 -16.38 -1.43 4.97
CA ALA A 46 -17.04 -2.35 5.88
C ALA A 46 -17.37 -1.71 7.22
N LEU A 47 -16.52 -0.79 7.69
CA LEU A 47 -16.75 -0.09 8.95
C LEU A 47 -17.87 0.94 8.86
N LEU A 48 -18.13 1.46 7.67
CA LEU A 48 -19.14 2.50 7.46
C LEU A 48 -20.56 1.96 7.27
N LYS A 49 -20.74 0.67 7.22
CA LYS A 49 -22.07 0.04 7.06
C LYS A 49 -22.85 0.00 8.36
#